data_caa952cf0b3e074c86cfa85389144314
#
_entry.id   caa952cf0b3e074c86cfa85389144314
#
_cell.length_a   1.000
_cell.length_b   1.000
_cell.length_c   1.000
_cell.angle_alpha   90.00
_cell.angle_beta   90.00
_cell.angle_gamma   90.00
#
_symmetry.space_group_name_H-M   'P 1'
#
loop_
_entity.id
_entity.type
_entity.pdbx_description
1 polymer ?
#
loop_
_entity_poly.entity_id
_entity_poly.type
_entity_poly.pdbx_seq_one_letter_code
_entity_poly.pdbx_strand_id
1 'polypeptide(L)'
;MWEQLSLAALAQRYWADNQVSCTVTFDPEGEGGQIASALDVFQYQLKGISFLPRLDLGAYPQMPYESIDEATYHKINSQVGKLSFGRVKGEEIVVERFCDNDVCEIDFNPAEEVVASE
;
A
#
# COMPACT_ATOMS: atom_id res chain seq x y z
N MET A 1 -16.31 -3.72 -3.81
CA MET A 1 -15.72 -3.35 -5.12
C MET A 1 -15.66 -1.83 -5.35
N TRP A 2 -16.76 -1.12 -5.39
CA TRP A 2 -16.83 0.32 -5.75
C TRP A 2 -15.97 1.24 -4.87
N GLU A 3 -15.94 1.01 -3.57
CA GLU A 3 -15.13 1.79 -2.63
C GLU A 3 -13.63 1.64 -2.92
N GLN A 4 -13.18 0.42 -3.21
CA GLN A 4 -11.78 0.14 -3.54
C GLN A 4 -11.37 0.83 -4.86
N LEU A 5 -12.25 0.79 -5.88
CA LEU A 5 -12.03 1.50 -7.14
C LEU A 5 -11.96 3.02 -6.93
N SER A 6 -12.84 3.56 -6.10
CA SER A 6 -12.85 4.98 -5.77
C SER A 6 -11.56 5.42 -5.06
N LEU A 7 -11.06 4.61 -4.12
CA LEU A 7 -9.80 4.87 -3.44
C LEU A 7 -8.60 4.78 -4.40
N ALA A 8 -8.59 3.79 -5.29
CA ALA A 8 -7.57 3.68 -6.32
C ALA A 8 -7.56 4.88 -7.27
N ALA A 9 -8.74 5.33 -7.70
CA ALA A 9 -8.89 6.51 -8.54
C ALA A 9 -8.46 7.80 -7.83
N LEU A 10 -8.77 7.94 -6.54
CA LEU A 10 -8.31 9.06 -5.71
C LEU A 10 -6.79 9.08 -5.62
N ALA A 11 -6.17 7.94 -5.34
CA ALA A 11 -4.72 7.82 -5.27
C ALA A 11 -4.07 8.10 -6.64
N GLN A 12 -4.66 7.60 -7.74
CA GLN A 12 -4.16 7.86 -9.09
C GLN A 12 -4.20 9.35 -9.45
N ARG A 13 -5.22 10.06 -8.98
CA ARG A 13 -5.40 11.48 -9.31
C ARG A 13 -4.53 12.41 -8.48
N TYR A 14 -4.34 12.11 -7.20
CA TYR A 14 -3.76 13.05 -6.24
C TYR A 14 -2.43 12.61 -5.63
N TRP A 15 -2.07 11.33 -5.75
CA TRP A 15 -0.87 10.78 -5.13
C TRP A 15 0.21 10.43 -6.15
N ALA A 16 -0.14 9.69 -7.19
CA ALA A 16 0.86 9.13 -8.11
C ALA A 16 0.57 9.48 -9.57
N ASP A 17 1.56 10.03 -10.25
CA ASP A 17 1.52 10.21 -11.70
C ASP A 17 1.66 8.87 -12.44
N ASN A 18 2.48 7.97 -11.94
CA ASN A 18 2.59 6.60 -12.43
C ASN A 18 1.35 5.76 -12.06
N GLN A 19 1.27 4.54 -12.60
CA GLN A 19 0.19 3.62 -12.29
C GLN A 19 0.10 3.30 -10.79
N VAL A 20 -1.07 3.48 -10.21
CA VAL A 20 -1.39 2.96 -8.89
C VAL A 20 -1.75 1.49 -9.03
N SER A 21 -0.91 0.61 -8.48
CA SER A 21 -1.17 -0.83 -8.45
C SER A 21 -2.17 -1.14 -7.34
N CYS A 22 -3.29 -1.71 -7.71
CA CYS A 22 -4.34 -2.11 -6.78
C CYS A 22 -5.03 -3.39 -7.26
N THR A 23 -5.29 -4.29 -6.32
CA THR A 23 -6.12 -5.47 -6.55
C THR A 23 -7.45 -5.28 -5.83
N VAL A 24 -8.52 -5.18 -6.60
CA VAL A 24 -9.88 -5.01 -6.10
C VAL A 24 -10.50 -6.37 -5.86
N THR A 25 -10.86 -6.66 -4.63
CA THR A 25 -11.59 -7.87 -4.28
C THR A 25 -13.09 -7.64 -4.45
N PHE A 26 -13.77 -8.63 -4.99
CA PHE A 26 -15.22 -8.54 -5.23
C PHE A 26 -15.92 -9.86 -4.96
N ASP A 27 -17.19 -9.79 -4.65
CA ASP A 27 -18.08 -10.94 -4.55
C ASP A 27 -18.58 -11.32 -5.96
N PRO A 28 -18.25 -12.52 -6.46
CA PRO A 28 -18.67 -12.93 -7.81
C PRO A 28 -20.18 -12.94 -8.02
N GLU A 29 -20.96 -13.34 -7.01
CA GLU A 29 -22.42 -13.44 -7.11
C GLU A 29 -23.10 -12.08 -6.98
N GLY A 30 -22.67 -11.26 -6.01
CA GLY A 30 -23.29 -9.96 -5.73
C GLY A 30 -22.75 -8.81 -6.58
N GLU A 31 -21.46 -8.83 -6.90
CA GLU A 31 -20.77 -7.71 -7.55
C GLU A 31 -20.26 -8.03 -8.97
N GLY A 32 -20.15 -9.33 -9.33
CA GLY A 32 -19.58 -9.74 -10.63
C GLY A 32 -20.27 -9.13 -11.85
N GLY A 33 -21.59 -9.05 -11.83
CA GLY A 33 -22.36 -8.42 -12.90
C GLY A 33 -22.15 -6.91 -13.05
N GLN A 34 -21.53 -6.26 -12.07
CA GLN A 34 -21.30 -4.82 -12.06
C GLN A 34 -19.92 -4.42 -12.59
N ILE A 35 -19.04 -5.38 -12.87
CA ILE A 35 -17.64 -5.10 -13.31
C ILE A 35 -17.62 -4.25 -14.58
N ALA A 36 -18.46 -4.57 -15.57
CA ALA A 36 -18.52 -3.80 -16.80
C ALA A 36 -18.88 -2.33 -16.55
N SER A 37 -19.90 -2.08 -15.71
CA SER A 37 -20.31 -0.73 -15.33
C SER A 37 -19.24 0.00 -14.53
N ALA A 38 -18.54 -0.71 -13.64
CA ALA A 38 -17.45 -0.15 -12.87
C ALA A 38 -16.29 0.25 -13.78
N LEU A 39 -15.91 -0.60 -14.73
CA LEU A 39 -14.87 -0.28 -15.71
C LEU A 39 -15.26 0.93 -16.57
N ASP A 40 -16.51 1.03 -16.98
CA ASP A 40 -16.98 2.18 -17.75
C ASP A 40 -16.87 3.50 -16.98
N VAL A 41 -17.20 3.50 -15.69
CA VAL A 41 -17.08 4.68 -14.83
C VAL A 41 -15.63 5.10 -14.59
N PHE A 42 -14.73 4.12 -14.38
CA PHE A 42 -13.36 4.39 -13.97
C PHE A 42 -12.33 4.36 -15.10
N GLN A 43 -12.71 4.06 -16.36
CA GLN A 43 -11.79 3.88 -17.48
C GLN A 43 -10.83 5.06 -17.74
N TYR A 44 -11.27 6.29 -17.43
CA TYR A 44 -10.44 7.50 -17.60
C TYR A 44 -9.75 7.96 -16.31
N GLN A 45 -9.98 7.25 -15.22
CA GLN A 45 -9.46 7.63 -13.90
C GLN A 45 -8.36 6.70 -13.42
N LEU A 46 -8.29 5.49 -13.96
CA LEU A 46 -7.32 4.46 -13.61
C LEU A 46 -6.43 4.13 -14.80
N LYS A 47 -5.15 3.91 -14.56
CA LYS A 47 -4.20 3.44 -15.58
C LYS A 47 -4.16 1.93 -15.69
N GLY A 48 -4.53 1.23 -14.64
CA GLY A 48 -4.65 -0.23 -14.59
C GLY A 48 -5.24 -0.67 -13.27
N ILE A 49 -5.93 -1.81 -13.30
CA ILE A 49 -6.56 -2.40 -12.12
C ILE A 49 -6.62 -3.92 -12.27
N SER A 50 -6.51 -4.64 -11.18
CA SER A 50 -6.69 -6.09 -11.12
C SER A 50 -7.92 -6.42 -10.29
N PHE A 51 -8.67 -7.44 -10.72
CA PHE A 51 -9.83 -7.93 -9.98
C PHE A 51 -9.55 -9.32 -9.43
N LEU A 52 -9.87 -9.53 -8.16
CA LEU A 52 -9.74 -10.82 -7.47
C LEU A 52 -11.10 -11.23 -6.91
N PRO A 53 -11.73 -12.29 -7.43
CA PRO A 53 -12.96 -12.80 -6.85
C PRO A 53 -12.69 -13.40 -5.47
N ARG A 54 -13.57 -13.13 -4.51
CA ARG A 54 -13.57 -13.80 -3.22
C ARG A 54 -14.22 -15.17 -3.39
N LEU A 55 -13.42 -16.19 -3.30
CA LEU A 55 -13.86 -17.59 -3.35
C LEU A 55 -13.63 -18.22 -1.98
N ASP A 56 -14.65 -18.82 -1.41
CA ASP A 56 -14.55 -19.53 -0.13
C ASP A 56 -13.72 -20.83 -0.21
N LEU A 57 -13.42 -21.26 -1.43
CA LEU A 57 -12.57 -22.41 -1.69
C LEU A 57 -11.13 -21.96 -1.80
N GLY A 58 -10.42 -22.01 -0.69
CA GLY A 58 -8.99 -21.72 -0.63
C GLY A 58 -8.18 -22.65 -1.53
N ALA A 59 -7.86 -22.17 -2.75
CA ALA A 59 -6.92 -22.86 -3.62
C ALA A 59 -5.48 -22.81 -3.07
N TYR A 60 -5.24 -21.96 -2.08
CA TYR A 60 -3.94 -21.75 -1.47
C TYR A 60 -4.01 -21.89 0.06
N PRO A 61 -2.98 -22.46 0.68
CA PRO A 61 -2.92 -22.59 2.15
C PRO A 61 -2.95 -21.23 2.88
N GLN A 62 -2.57 -20.17 2.19
CA GLN A 62 -2.58 -18.81 2.70
C GLN A 62 -3.04 -17.86 1.59
N MET A 63 -4.20 -17.29 1.75
CA MET A 63 -4.77 -16.31 0.83
C MET A 63 -4.23 -14.90 1.15
N PRO A 64 -4.08 -14.02 0.14
CA PRO A 64 -3.72 -12.61 0.39
C PRO A 64 -4.75 -11.88 1.27
N TYR A 65 -6.02 -12.28 1.16
CA TYR A 65 -7.12 -11.79 1.97
C TYR A 65 -7.94 -12.98 2.45
N GLU A 66 -8.10 -13.10 3.74
CA GLU A 66 -8.88 -14.14 4.40
C GLU A 66 -9.95 -13.49 5.27
N SER A 67 -11.19 -13.96 5.14
CA SER A 67 -12.26 -13.54 6.03
C SER A 67 -12.05 -14.15 7.41
N ILE A 68 -12.08 -13.34 8.44
CA ILE A 68 -11.97 -13.77 9.82
C ILE A 68 -13.26 -13.42 10.57
N ASP A 69 -13.58 -14.21 11.58
CA ASP A 69 -14.68 -13.92 12.49
C ASP A 69 -14.27 -12.90 13.56
N GLU A 70 -15.25 -12.35 14.27
CA GLU A 70 -15.04 -11.34 15.31
C GLU A 70 -14.15 -11.86 16.45
N ALA A 71 -14.29 -13.13 16.83
CA ALA A 71 -13.48 -13.74 17.88
C ALA A 71 -12.00 -13.81 17.49
N THR A 72 -11.71 -14.21 16.25
CA THR A 72 -10.36 -14.22 15.69
C THR A 72 -9.78 -12.81 15.60
N TYR A 73 -10.59 -11.82 15.18
CA TYR A 73 -10.17 -10.43 15.16
C TYR A 73 -9.74 -9.94 16.55
N HIS A 74 -10.55 -10.15 17.56
CA HIS A 74 -10.23 -9.75 18.93
C HIS A 74 -9.01 -10.47 19.49
N LYS A 75 -8.84 -11.76 19.18
CA LYS A 75 -7.66 -12.53 19.57
C LYS A 75 -6.38 -11.95 18.96
N ILE A 76 -6.37 -11.69 17.65
CA ILE A 76 -5.22 -11.12 16.97
C ILE A 76 -4.95 -9.69 17.49
N ASN A 77 -5.97 -8.86 17.58
CA ASN A 77 -5.85 -7.47 18.02
C ASN A 77 -5.33 -7.35 19.47
N SER A 78 -5.64 -8.32 20.34
CA SER A 78 -5.11 -8.34 21.71
C SER A 78 -3.60 -8.61 21.76
N GLN A 79 -3.03 -9.21 20.72
CA GLN A 79 -1.59 -9.51 20.60
C GLN A 79 -0.82 -8.40 19.90
N VAL A 80 -1.52 -7.48 19.23
CA VAL A 80 -0.90 -6.35 18.52
C VAL A 80 -0.63 -5.23 19.50
N GLY A 81 0.64 -4.84 19.63
CA GLY A 81 1.04 -3.68 20.43
C GLY A 81 0.55 -2.37 19.81
N LYS A 82 0.20 -1.42 20.66
CA LYS A 82 -0.17 -0.07 20.19
C LYS A 82 1.06 0.59 19.56
N LEU A 83 0.91 1.08 18.34
CA LEU A 83 1.92 1.90 17.70
C LEU A 83 2.05 3.22 18.47
N SER A 84 3.26 3.55 18.89
CA SER A 84 3.57 4.82 19.54
C SER A 84 4.54 5.61 18.66
N PHE A 85 4.05 6.67 18.06
CA PHE A 85 4.86 7.58 17.25
C PHE A 85 5.55 8.68 18.09
N GLY A 86 5.40 8.66 19.42
CA GLY A 86 5.86 9.72 20.32
C GLY A 86 7.39 9.85 20.45
N ARG A 87 8.18 9.01 19.77
CA ARG A 87 9.64 9.05 19.77
C ARG A 87 10.25 9.02 18.37
N VAL A 88 9.50 9.25 17.34
CA VAL A 88 10.09 9.62 16.06
C VAL A 88 10.61 11.03 16.26
N LYS A 89 11.82 11.17 16.81
CA LYS A 89 12.61 12.36 16.60
C LYS A 89 12.73 12.44 15.10
N GLY A 90 12.13 13.48 14.49
CA GLY A 90 12.36 13.74 13.10
C GLY A 90 13.87 13.71 12.92
N GLU A 91 14.38 12.74 12.20
CA GLU A 91 15.70 12.88 11.62
C GLU A 91 15.61 14.18 10.87
N GLU A 92 16.43 15.15 11.23
CA GLU A 92 16.61 16.32 10.40
C GLU A 92 16.86 15.74 9.02
N ILE A 93 15.94 16.01 8.09
CA ILE A 93 16.13 15.66 6.70
C ILE A 93 17.37 16.43 6.33
N VAL A 94 18.53 15.79 6.39
CA VAL A 94 19.73 16.28 5.74
C VAL A 94 19.30 16.31 4.28
N VAL A 95 19.05 17.51 3.78
CA VAL A 95 18.77 17.71 2.37
C VAL A 95 20.03 17.22 1.66
N GLU A 96 19.98 15.94 1.24
CA GLU A 96 21.00 15.44 0.36
C GLU A 96 21.05 16.39 -0.82
N ARG A 97 22.20 16.95 -1.06
CA ARG A 97 22.44 17.79 -2.24
C ARG A 97 22.32 16.89 -3.45
N PHE A 98 21.10 16.79 -3.96
CA PHE A 98 20.91 16.20 -5.29
C PHE A 98 21.55 17.14 -6.30
N CYS A 99 22.48 16.58 -7.06
CA CYS A 99 23.11 17.10 -8.27
C CYS A 99 22.83 18.56 -8.59
N ASP A 100 23.77 19.44 -8.30
CA ASP A 100 23.79 20.78 -8.84
C ASP A 100 24.58 20.73 -10.18
N ASN A 101 23.90 21.02 -11.30
CA ASN A 101 24.47 21.12 -12.64
C ASN A 101 25.26 19.87 -13.13
N ASP A 102 24.55 18.79 -13.44
CA ASP A 102 25.05 17.59 -14.12
C ASP A 102 26.22 16.83 -13.45
N VAL A 103 26.63 17.18 -12.27
CA VAL A 103 27.66 16.50 -11.49
C VAL A 103 27.06 15.96 -10.20
N CYS A 104 26.93 14.64 -10.09
CA CYS A 104 26.59 13.96 -8.84
C CYS A 104 27.90 13.71 -8.06
N GLU A 105 28.21 14.54 -7.07
CA GLU A 105 29.24 14.19 -6.09
C GLU A 105 28.65 13.22 -5.08
N ILE A 106 28.89 11.95 -5.32
CA ILE A 106 28.65 10.90 -4.31
C ILE A 106 29.93 10.78 -3.50
N ASP A 107 29.98 11.44 -2.37
CA ASP A 107 31.02 11.22 -1.40
C ASP A 107 30.83 9.85 -0.75
N PHE A 108 31.49 8.85 -1.34
CA PHE A 108 31.72 7.57 -0.69
C PHE A 108 32.82 7.74 0.35
N ASN A 109 32.50 8.27 1.52
CA ASN A 109 33.39 8.20 2.67
C ASN A 109 32.87 7.13 3.65
N PRO A 110 33.37 5.89 3.57
CA PRO A 110 33.03 4.85 4.53
C PRO A 110 33.99 4.92 5.70
N ALA A 111 33.84 5.85 6.61
CA ALA A 111 34.43 5.74 7.93
C ALA A 111 34.15 6.98 8.82
N GLU A 112 33.12 6.89 9.61
CA GLU A 112 33.26 7.29 11.01
C GLU A 112 32.54 6.24 11.84
N GLU A 113 33.32 5.32 12.36
CA GLU A 113 32.95 4.42 13.44
C GLU A 113 32.44 5.26 14.61
N VAL A 114 31.18 5.05 14.95
CA VAL A 114 30.62 5.53 16.21
C VAL A 114 31.31 4.75 17.32
N VAL A 115 32.34 5.36 17.90
CA VAL A 115 32.91 4.91 19.17
C VAL A 115 31.84 5.09 20.22
N ALA A 116 31.26 3.98 20.67
CA ALA A 116 30.46 3.91 21.86
C ALA A 116 31.38 4.28 23.05
N SER A 117 31.11 5.40 23.70
CA SER A 117 31.62 5.72 25.01
C SER A 117 30.63 5.31 26.08
N GLU A 118 31.11 4.55 27.00
CA GLU A 118 30.56 4.01 28.25
C GLU A 118 29.57 4.90 29.01
#